data_d39804606cff99213dc0fe66b95a73cd
#
_entry.id   d39804606cff99213dc0fe66b95a73cd
#
_cell.length_a   1.000
_cell.length_b   1.000
_cell.length_c   1.000
_cell.angle_alpha   90.00
_cell.angle_beta   90.00
_cell.angle_gamma   90.00
#
_symmetry.space_group_name_H-M   'P 1'
#
loop_
_entity.id
_entity.type
_entity.pdbx_description
1 polymer ?
#
loop_
_entity_poly.entity_id
_entity_poly.type
_entity_poly.pdbx_seq_one_letter_code
_entity_poly.pdbx_strand_id
1 'polypeptide(L)'
;MFLRLIVTGFVSIALLSGCGAWQAVSDTGTGAYRAVFYRQIKTVDVDFVARASINPDEANRPCSVVVRVYQLKDRKLFDAASYSDLLTNDKAWLAQDLRASTAAVVNPGGAVSLSEPIQTDTRYVAIVAFYREPSPNGQWRTVIPRKRLSTDKPLKLELIDRTLVAQSQSDPSKTKTD
;
A
#
# COMPACT_ATOMS: atom_id res chain seq x y z
N MET A 1 54.40 -47.02 13.91
CA MET A 1 54.49 -45.99 12.86
C MET A 1 53.19 -45.83 12.08
N PHE A 2 52.49 -46.92 11.77
CA PHE A 2 51.20 -46.90 11.06
C PHE A 2 50.03 -46.21 11.83
N LEU A 3 49.94 -46.34 13.13
CA LEU A 3 48.86 -45.78 13.93
C LEU A 3 48.86 -44.23 13.96
N ARG A 4 50.05 -43.60 13.90
CA ARG A 4 50.18 -42.14 13.84
C ARG A 4 49.74 -41.52 12.49
N LEU A 5 49.93 -42.26 11.38
CA LEU A 5 49.51 -41.85 10.03
C LEU A 5 47.96 -41.87 9.88
N ILE A 6 47.31 -42.85 10.51
CA ILE A 6 45.83 -42.97 10.47
C ILE A 6 45.15 -41.83 11.26
N VAL A 7 45.69 -41.44 12.41
CA VAL A 7 45.15 -40.37 13.24
C VAL A 7 45.31 -39.02 12.57
N THR A 8 46.43 -38.75 11.88
CA THR A 8 46.64 -37.50 11.11
C THR A 8 45.72 -37.40 9.90
N GLY A 9 45.44 -38.52 9.22
CA GLY A 9 44.50 -38.55 8.08
C GLY A 9 43.05 -38.24 8.48
N PHE A 10 42.60 -38.73 9.63
CA PHE A 10 41.24 -38.51 10.15
C PHE A 10 41.02 -37.07 10.63
N VAL A 11 42.02 -36.42 11.21
CA VAL A 11 41.90 -35.00 11.63
C VAL A 11 41.86 -34.05 10.45
N SER A 12 42.54 -34.36 9.33
CA SER A 12 42.53 -33.50 8.15
C SER A 12 41.21 -33.51 7.39
N ILE A 13 40.43 -34.61 7.45
CA ILE A 13 39.14 -34.72 6.78
C ILE A 13 38.03 -33.96 7.55
N ALA A 14 38.16 -33.88 8.89
CA ALA A 14 37.19 -33.19 9.74
C ALA A 14 37.24 -31.65 9.59
N LEU A 15 38.35 -31.09 9.06
CA LEU A 15 38.52 -29.64 8.93
C LEU A 15 37.97 -29.06 7.60
N LEU A 16 37.69 -29.93 6.61
CA LEU A 16 37.17 -29.47 5.30
C LEU A 16 35.63 -29.45 5.17
N SER A 17 34.91 -30.03 6.13
CA SER A 17 33.46 -30.11 6.09
C SER A 17 32.74 -28.94 6.80
N GLY A 18 33.47 -27.94 7.29
CA GLY A 18 32.90 -26.85 8.11
C GLY A 18 32.32 -25.67 7.35
N CYS A 19 32.59 -25.50 6.06
CA CYS A 19 32.18 -24.29 5.33
C CYS A 19 30.76 -24.33 4.74
N GLY A 20 30.12 -25.50 4.64
CA GLY A 20 28.79 -25.61 4.05
C GLY A 20 27.63 -25.47 5.04
N ALA A 21 27.84 -25.83 6.31
CA ALA A 21 26.78 -25.83 7.31
C ALA A 21 26.43 -24.43 7.86
N TRP A 22 27.41 -23.52 7.85
CA TRP A 22 27.20 -22.16 8.35
C TRP A 22 26.34 -21.29 7.41
N GLN A 23 26.44 -21.46 6.10
CA GLN A 23 25.62 -20.73 5.12
C GLN A 23 24.15 -21.18 5.14
N ALA A 24 23.89 -22.47 5.32
CA ALA A 24 22.53 -23.00 5.40
C ALA A 24 21.78 -22.51 6.66
N VAL A 25 22.48 -22.28 7.77
CA VAL A 25 21.88 -21.76 9.02
C VAL A 25 21.57 -20.27 8.92
N SER A 26 22.40 -19.48 8.23
CA SER A 26 22.15 -18.03 8.07
C SER A 26 20.97 -17.74 7.13
N ASP A 27 20.80 -18.50 6.06
CA ASP A 27 19.68 -18.31 5.14
C ASP A 27 18.34 -18.77 5.73
N THR A 28 18.34 -19.84 6.52
CA THR A 28 17.13 -20.31 7.21
C THR A 28 16.71 -19.36 8.34
N GLY A 29 17.66 -18.76 9.04
CA GLY A 29 17.39 -17.80 10.12
C GLY A 29 16.78 -16.50 9.62
N THR A 30 17.28 -15.93 8.53
CA THR A 30 16.77 -14.68 7.96
C THR A 30 15.42 -14.85 7.28
N GLY A 31 15.14 -16.00 6.66
CA GLY A 31 13.83 -16.33 6.09
C GLY A 31 12.76 -16.53 7.17
N ALA A 32 13.06 -17.26 8.22
CA ALA A 32 12.16 -17.49 9.35
C ALA A 32 11.91 -16.20 10.14
N TYR A 33 12.93 -15.37 10.37
CA TYR A 33 12.80 -14.07 11.04
C TYR A 33 11.88 -13.13 10.24
N ARG A 34 12.02 -13.05 8.89
CA ARG A 34 11.13 -12.27 8.03
C ARG A 34 9.70 -12.80 8.03
N ALA A 35 9.51 -14.12 8.01
CA ALA A 35 8.18 -14.73 8.02
C ALA A 35 7.43 -14.49 9.34
N VAL A 36 8.15 -14.42 10.48
CA VAL A 36 7.53 -14.23 11.80
C VAL A 36 7.28 -12.75 12.11
N PHE A 37 8.11 -11.83 11.61
CA PHE A 37 8.03 -10.41 11.98
C PHE A 37 7.44 -9.48 10.93
N TYR A 38 7.30 -9.91 9.67
CA TYR A 38 6.70 -9.10 8.63
C TYR A 38 5.45 -9.77 8.06
N ARG A 39 4.31 -9.49 8.68
CA ARG A 39 3.01 -9.79 8.08
C ARG A 39 2.91 -9.04 6.75
N GLN A 40 3.05 -9.78 5.65
CA GLN A 40 2.99 -9.16 4.33
C GLN A 40 1.57 -8.71 4.03
N ILE A 41 1.42 -7.47 3.61
CA ILE A 41 0.15 -6.94 3.12
C ILE A 41 -0.21 -7.69 1.85
N LYS A 42 -1.35 -8.38 1.87
CA LYS A 42 -1.86 -9.19 0.74
C LYS A 42 -2.93 -8.46 -0.06
N THR A 43 -3.64 -7.54 0.59
CA THR A 43 -4.75 -6.77 0.01
C THR A 43 -4.57 -5.28 0.26
N VAL A 44 -5.13 -4.50 -0.63
CA VAL A 44 -5.37 -3.06 -0.46
C VAL A 44 -6.83 -2.91 -0.09
N ASP A 45 -7.10 -2.67 1.19
CA ASP A 45 -8.44 -2.50 1.72
C ASP A 45 -8.69 -1.02 1.99
N VAL A 46 -9.75 -0.47 1.40
CA VAL A 46 -10.10 0.96 1.47
C VAL A 46 -11.57 1.12 1.74
N ASP A 47 -11.90 1.81 2.83
CA ASP A 47 -13.26 2.20 3.19
C ASP A 47 -13.47 3.68 2.88
N PHE A 48 -14.49 3.97 2.10
CA PHE A 48 -14.97 5.32 1.82
C PHE A 48 -16.28 5.57 2.56
N VAL A 49 -16.37 6.70 3.23
CA VAL A 49 -17.61 7.20 3.85
C VAL A 49 -17.86 8.61 3.34
N ALA A 50 -19.05 8.87 2.86
CA ALA A 50 -19.45 10.18 2.35
C ALA A 50 -20.42 10.88 3.30
N ARG A 51 -20.22 12.18 3.51
CA ARG A 51 -21.24 13.01 4.14
C ARG A 51 -22.46 13.20 3.24
N ALA A 52 -23.59 13.56 3.80
CA ALA A 52 -24.82 13.76 3.04
C ALA A 52 -24.71 14.88 1.99
N SER A 53 -23.88 15.90 2.23
CA SER A 53 -23.70 17.06 1.37
C SER A 53 -22.38 17.01 0.63
N ILE A 54 -22.17 16.01 -0.24
CA ILE A 54 -20.95 15.92 -1.07
C ILE A 54 -21.23 16.35 -2.53
N ASN A 55 -20.21 16.88 -3.21
CA ASN A 55 -20.17 17.11 -4.64
C ASN A 55 -21.41 17.85 -5.17
N PRO A 56 -21.82 18.99 -4.58
CA PRO A 56 -23.06 19.66 -4.96
C PRO A 56 -23.05 20.12 -6.42
N ASP A 57 -24.23 20.04 -7.06
CA ASP A 57 -24.47 20.64 -8.38
C ASP A 57 -24.75 22.14 -8.25
N GLU A 58 -25.08 22.80 -9.38
CA GLU A 58 -25.37 24.23 -9.44
C GLU A 58 -26.61 24.63 -8.63
N ALA A 59 -27.53 23.70 -8.41
CA ALA A 59 -28.69 23.87 -7.55
C ALA A 59 -28.45 23.45 -6.09
N ASN A 60 -27.17 23.25 -5.71
CA ASN A 60 -26.72 22.80 -4.39
C ASN A 60 -27.29 21.43 -3.98
N ARG A 61 -27.63 20.58 -4.93
CA ARG A 61 -28.09 19.21 -4.68
C ARG A 61 -26.90 18.27 -4.61
N PRO A 62 -26.80 17.40 -3.59
CA PRO A 62 -25.69 16.45 -3.46
C PRO A 62 -25.65 15.46 -4.64
N CYS A 63 -24.46 15.20 -5.17
CA CYS A 63 -24.23 14.27 -6.25
C CYS A 63 -23.22 13.17 -5.83
N SER A 64 -23.35 12.00 -6.45
CA SER A 64 -22.40 10.91 -6.26
C SER A 64 -21.01 11.29 -6.76
N VAL A 65 -19.99 10.63 -6.16
CA VAL A 65 -18.58 10.80 -6.50
C VAL A 65 -18.01 9.48 -6.96
N VAL A 66 -17.33 9.47 -8.10
CA VAL A 66 -16.49 8.34 -8.51
C VAL A 66 -15.18 8.42 -7.74
N VAL A 67 -14.82 7.35 -7.03
CA VAL A 67 -13.50 7.20 -6.43
C VAL A 67 -12.71 6.16 -7.21
N ARG A 68 -11.41 6.39 -7.38
CA ARG A 68 -10.52 5.45 -8.04
C ARG A 68 -9.28 5.22 -7.19
N VAL A 69 -8.92 3.93 -7.03
CA VAL A 69 -7.75 3.47 -6.28
C VAL A 69 -6.76 2.91 -7.28
N TYR A 70 -5.54 3.41 -7.25
CA TYR A 70 -4.43 2.95 -8.10
C TYR A 70 -3.37 2.29 -7.25
N GLN A 71 -2.85 1.18 -7.72
CA GLN A 71 -1.63 0.58 -7.22
C GLN A 71 -0.47 1.00 -8.12
N LEU A 72 0.53 1.67 -7.56
CA LEU A 72 1.62 2.28 -8.33
C LEU A 72 2.99 1.76 -7.91
N LYS A 73 3.89 1.60 -8.89
CA LYS A 73 5.32 1.33 -8.66
C LYS A 73 6.06 2.60 -8.21
N ASP A 74 5.81 3.73 -8.87
CA ASP A 74 6.31 5.05 -8.51
C ASP A 74 5.15 6.06 -8.49
N ARG A 75 5.30 7.13 -7.73
CA ARG A 75 4.27 8.16 -7.58
C ARG A 75 4.47 9.39 -8.45
N LYS A 76 5.64 9.53 -9.10
CA LYS A 76 6.03 10.75 -9.81
C LYS A 76 5.05 11.15 -10.91
N LEU A 77 4.64 10.18 -11.75
CA LEU A 77 3.65 10.45 -12.79
C LEU A 77 2.29 10.84 -12.22
N PHE A 78 1.89 10.22 -11.13
CA PHE A 78 0.65 10.56 -10.44
C PHE A 78 0.70 11.95 -9.81
N ASP A 79 1.82 12.31 -9.16
CA ASP A 79 1.99 13.64 -8.57
C ASP A 79 2.02 14.76 -9.62
N ALA A 80 2.57 14.47 -10.81
CA ALA A 80 2.63 15.40 -11.93
C ALA A 80 1.31 15.49 -12.72
N ALA A 81 0.40 14.52 -12.60
CA ALA A 81 -0.85 14.48 -13.32
C ALA A 81 -1.79 15.62 -12.88
N SER A 82 -2.43 16.26 -13.85
CA SER A 82 -3.56 17.14 -13.60
C SER A 82 -4.83 16.36 -13.26
N TYR A 83 -5.85 17.04 -12.76
CA TYR A 83 -7.18 16.46 -12.55
C TYR A 83 -7.76 15.87 -13.85
N SER A 84 -7.65 16.63 -14.94
CA SER A 84 -8.13 16.22 -16.26
C SER A 84 -7.41 14.97 -16.79
N ASP A 85 -6.08 14.87 -16.61
CA ASP A 85 -5.29 13.70 -17.04
C ASP A 85 -5.79 12.43 -16.36
N LEU A 86 -6.04 12.49 -15.04
CA LEU A 86 -6.52 11.35 -14.28
C LEU A 86 -8.00 11.03 -14.54
N LEU A 87 -8.80 12.03 -14.90
CA LEU A 87 -10.21 11.83 -15.21
C LEU A 87 -10.39 11.15 -16.57
N THR A 88 -9.68 11.61 -17.62
CA THR A 88 -9.93 11.25 -19.01
C THR A 88 -8.96 10.20 -19.56
N ASN A 89 -7.70 10.15 -19.08
CA ASN A 89 -6.65 9.35 -19.71
C ASN A 89 -5.67 8.72 -18.72
N ASP A 90 -6.14 8.39 -17.52
CA ASP A 90 -5.33 7.88 -16.41
C ASP A 90 -4.46 6.67 -16.76
N LYS A 91 -5.02 5.70 -17.51
CA LYS A 91 -4.31 4.48 -17.89
C LYS A 91 -3.11 4.76 -18.79
N ALA A 92 -3.24 5.67 -19.74
CA ALA A 92 -2.13 6.04 -20.62
C ALA A 92 -1.12 6.91 -19.88
N TRP A 93 -1.58 7.88 -19.08
CA TRP A 93 -0.71 8.74 -18.30
C TRP A 93 0.12 7.97 -17.27
N LEU A 94 -0.49 7.00 -16.58
CA LEU A 94 0.16 6.22 -15.53
C LEU A 94 0.80 4.91 -16.03
N ALA A 95 0.78 4.61 -17.33
CA ALA A 95 1.09 3.29 -17.89
C ALA A 95 2.37 2.64 -17.36
N GLN A 96 3.45 3.42 -17.18
CA GLN A 96 4.74 2.90 -16.69
C GLN A 96 4.71 2.45 -15.23
N ASP A 97 3.89 3.12 -14.41
CA ASP A 97 3.86 2.92 -12.97
C ASP A 97 2.62 2.19 -12.48
N LEU A 98 1.56 2.13 -13.29
CA LEU A 98 0.30 1.50 -12.95
C LEU A 98 0.45 -0.03 -12.87
N ARG A 99 0.01 -0.62 -11.75
CA ARG A 99 -0.02 -2.07 -11.54
C ARG A 99 -1.44 -2.62 -11.51
N ALA A 100 -2.35 -1.88 -10.88
CA ALA A 100 -3.77 -2.17 -10.87
C ALA A 100 -4.57 -0.89 -10.61
N SER A 101 -5.83 -0.88 -11.02
CA SER A 101 -6.77 0.16 -10.65
C SER A 101 -8.16 -0.41 -10.46
N THR A 102 -8.88 0.10 -9.47
CA THR A 102 -10.28 -0.21 -9.22
C THR A 102 -11.04 1.08 -8.95
N ALA A 103 -12.33 1.08 -9.21
CA ALA A 103 -13.19 2.24 -9.03
C ALA A 103 -14.51 1.86 -8.38
N ALA A 104 -15.09 2.79 -7.66
CA ALA A 104 -16.43 2.69 -7.11
C ALA A 104 -17.16 4.03 -7.17
N VAL A 105 -18.48 3.99 -7.03
CA VAL A 105 -19.33 5.18 -6.89
C VAL A 105 -19.77 5.28 -5.43
N VAL A 106 -19.51 6.43 -4.81
CA VAL A 106 -19.93 6.73 -3.45
C VAL A 106 -21.09 7.72 -3.51
N ASN A 107 -22.23 7.32 -2.99
CA ASN A 107 -23.42 8.17 -2.95
C ASN A 107 -23.37 9.12 -1.73
N PRO A 108 -24.06 10.28 -1.80
CA PRO A 108 -24.23 11.15 -0.64
C PRO A 108 -24.76 10.39 0.58
N GLY A 109 -24.09 10.52 1.72
CA GLY A 109 -24.42 9.79 2.96
C GLY A 109 -24.14 8.30 2.92
N GLY A 110 -23.55 7.78 1.83
CA GLY A 110 -23.26 6.36 1.66
C GLY A 110 -21.85 5.97 2.09
N ALA A 111 -21.60 4.66 2.06
CA ALA A 111 -20.27 4.07 2.28
C ALA A 111 -20.02 2.97 1.26
N VAL A 112 -18.74 2.80 0.91
CA VAL A 112 -18.27 1.75 -0.02
C VAL A 112 -16.92 1.22 0.47
N SER A 113 -16.77 -0.10 0.49
CA SER A 113 -15.50 -0.77 0.77
C SER A 113 -14.97 -1.41 -0.51
N LEU A 114 -13.66 -1.19 -0.77
CA LEU A 114 -12.91 -1.84 -1.84
C LEU A 114 -11.83 -2.71 -1.22
N SER A 115 -11.67 -3.92 -1.76
CA SER A 115 -10.62 -4.86 -1.36
C SER A 115 -10.03 -5.50 -2.61
N GLU A 116 -8.75 -5.24 -2.87
CA GLU A 116 -8.05 -5.71 -4.06
C GLU A 116 -6.73 -6.38 -3.70
N PRO A 117 -6.37 -7.49 -4.35
CA PRO A 117 -5.06 -8.09 -4.16
C PRO A 117 -3.94 -7.09 -4.46
N ILE A 118 -2.94 -7.01 -3.55
CA ILE A 118 -1.80 -6.13 -3.79
C ILE A 118 -0.87 -6.73 -4.85
N GLN A 119 -0.55 -5.95 -5.87
CA GLN A 119 0.39 -6.38 -6.92
C GLN A 119 1.84 -6.35 -6.40
N THR A 120 2.69 -7.24 -6.94
CA THR A 120 4.03 -7.50 -6.41
C THR A 120 4.88 -6.24 -6.30
N ASP A 121 4.90 -5.40 -7.33
CA ASP A 121 5.73 -4.20 -7.40
C ASP A 121 5.06 -2.93 -6.86
N THR A 122 3.88 -3.06 -6.23
CA THR A 122 3.19 -1.92 -5.64
C THR A 122 4.02 -1.32 -4.51
N ARG A 123 4.35 -0.04 -4.62
CA ARG A 123 5.02 0.76 -3.59
C ARG A 123 4.13 1.84 -3.01
N TYR A 124 3.13 2.28 -3.77
CA TYR A 124 2.20 3.34 -3.38
C TYR A 124 0.78 2.95 -3.74
N VAL A 125 -0.16 3.35 -2.91
CA VAL A 125 -1.59 3.36 -3.20
C VAL A 125 -2.01 4.80 -3.35
N ALA A 126 -2.46 5.17 -4.55
CA ALA A 126 -2.96 6.50 -4.84
C ALA A 126 -4.47 6.46 -4.98
N ILE A 127 -5.16 7.44 -4.43
CA ILE A 127 -6.61 7.51 -4.39
C ILE A 127 -7.06 8.86 -4.89
N VAL A 128 -8.08 8.87 -5.76
CA VAL A 128 -8.68 10.06 -6.35
C VAL A 128 -10.17 10.02 -6.13
N ALA A 129 -10.75 11.15 -5.79
CA ALA A 129 -12.18 11.40 -5.81
C ALA A 129 -12.52 12.41 -6.93
N PHE A 130 -13.36 12.00 -7.87
CA PHE A 130 -13.72 12.81 -9.03
C PHE A 130 -14.98 13.62 -8.73
N TYR A 131 -14.76 14.83 -8.26
CA TYR A 131 -15.79 15.83 -8.00
C TYR A 131 -16.14 16.61 -9.28
N ARG A 132 -17.33 17.17 -9.38
CA ARG A 132 -17.73 18.09 -10.49
C ARG A 132 -16.78 19.29 -10.54
N GLU A 133 -16.47 19.86 -9.39
CA GLU A 133 -15.52 20.93 -9.18
C GLU A 133 -14.56 20.56 -8.05
N PRO A 134 -13.35 20.10 -8.37
CA PRO A 134 -12.40 19.70 -7.34
C PRO A 134 -11.93 20.91 -6.53
N SER A 135 -11.67 20.70 -5.25
CA SER A 135 -11.08 21.71 -4.39
C SER A 135 -9.78 22.25 -4.98
N PRO A 136 -9.59 23.59 -5.06
CA PRO A 136 -8.38 24.21 -5.62
C PRO A 136 -7.10 23.79 -4.86
N ASN A 137 -7.23 23.41 -3.59
CA ASN A 137 -6.10 23.02 -2.73
C ASN A 137 -5.62 21.57 -2.98
N GLY A 138 -6.10 20.90 -4.04
CA GLY A 138 -5.67 19.55 -4.40
C GLY A 138 -6.14 18.45 -3.43
N GLN A 139 -7.07 18.74 -2.54
CA GLN A 139 -7.62 17.78 -1.57
C GLN A 139 -8.61 16.77 -2.18
N TRP A 140 -8.52 16.54 -3.48
CA TRP A 140 -9.30 15.55 -4.22
C TRP A 140 -8.51 14.25 -4.44
N ARG A 141 -7.23 14.21 -4.05
CA ARG A 141 -6.35 13.06 -4.19
C ARG A 141 -5.42 12.86 -2.98
N THR A 142 -4.98 11.62 -2.77
CA THR A 142 -3.98 11.28 -1.74
C THR A 142 -3.11 10.13 -2.20
N VAL A 143 -1.86 10.05 -1.67
CA VAL A 143 -0.92 8.95 -1.95
C VAL A 143 -0.39 8.40 -0.64
N ILE A 144 -0.53 7.09 -0.47
CA ILE A 144 -0.13 6.38 0.74
C ILE A 144 0.96 5.37 0.39
N PRO A 145 2.15 5.47 0.98
CA PRO A 145 3.19 4.46 0.79
C PRO A 145 2.73 3.08 1.31
N ARG A 146 3.04 2.00 0.58
CA ARG A 146 2.71 0.62 0.99
C ARG A 146 3.10 0.31 2.44
N LYS A 147 4.25 0.81 2.89
CA LYS A 147 4.73 0.61 4.27
C LYS A 147 3.84 1.21 5.37
N ARG A 148 2.91 2.10 5.01
CA ARG A 148 1.92 2.70 5.93
C ARG A 148 0.57 2.01 5.89
N LEU A 149 0.38 1.02 5.02
CA LEU A 149 -0.82 0.19 5.02
C LEU A 149 -0.78 -0.75 6.23
N SER A 150 -1.93 -1.02 6.79
CA SER A 150 -2.09 -2.02 7.85
C SER A 150 -2.51 -3.36 7.24
N THR A 151 -2.11 -4.47 7.84
CA THR A 151 -2.59 -5.80 7.49
C THR A 151 -3.97 -6.13 8.06
N ASP A 152 -4.41 -5.37 9.06
CA ASP A 152 -5.58 -5.70 9.87
C ASP A 152 -6.64 -4.59 9.85
N LYS A 153 -6.32 -3.44 9.24
CA LYS A 153 -7.22 -2.29 9.22
C LYS A 153 -7.26 -1.67 7.83
N PRO A 154 -8.43 -1.45 7.25
CA PRO A 154 -8.56 -0.74 5.98
C PRO A 154 -8.10 0.72 6.10
N LEU A 155 -7.69 1.30 4.99
CA LEU A 155 -7.55 2.74 4.85
C LEU A 155 -8.94 3.36 4.94
N LYS A 156 -9.16 4.28 5.87
CA LYS A 156 -10.42 5.00 6.01
C LYS A 156 -10.31 6.38 5.39
N LEU A 157 -11.20 6.67 4.46
CA LEU A 157 -11.29 7.92 3.73
C LEU A 157 -12.70 8.49 3.85
N GLU A 158 -12.77 9.77 4.14
CA GLU A 158 -14.03 10.49 4.24
C GLU A 158 -14.14 11.50 3.07
N LEU A 159 -15.29 11.50 2.41
CA LEU A 159 -15.65 12.48 1.41
C LEU A 159 -16.49 13.57 2.09
N ILE A 160 -15.97 14.80 2.07
CA ILE A 160 -16.61 15.96 2.73
C ILE A 160 -16.68 17.09 1.71
N ASP A 161 -17.89 17.56 1.37
CA ASP A 161 -18.10 18.56 0.35
C ASP A 161 -17.37 18.20 -0.97
N ARG A 162 -16.23 18.82 -1.27
CA ARG A 162 -15.41 18.62 -2.46
C ARG A 162 -13.98 18.16 -2.11
N THR A 163 -13.82 17.52 -0.95
CA THR A 163 -12.52 17.10 -0.44
C THR A 163 -12.50 15.63 -0.05
N LEU A 164 -11.36 15.00 -0.22
CA LEU A 164 -11.05 13.64 0.23
C LEU A 164 -10.10 13.72 1.43
N VAL A 165 -10.55 13.26 2.58
CA VAL A 165 -9.79 13.33 3.83
C VAL A 165 -9.42 11.92 4.28
N ALA A 166 -8.12 11.63 4.40
CA ALA A 166 -7.66 10.40 5.02
C ALA A 166 -7.82 10.50 6.54
N GLN A 167 -8.59 9.59 7.14
CA GLN A 167 -8.65 9.49 8.59
C GLN A 167 -7.31 8.96 9.10
N SER A 168 -6.70 9.72 10.01
CA SER A 168 -5.46 9.31 10.66
C SER A 168 -5.67 7.94 11.32
N GLN A 169 -4.92 6.93 10.90
CA GLN A 169 -4.81 5.70 11.69
C GLN A 169 -4.04 6.09 12.94
N SER A 170 -4.76 6.50 14.01
CA SER A 170 -4.15 6.78 15.30
C SER A 170 -3.43 5.52 15.76
N ASP A 171 -2.11 5.60 15.84
CA ASP A 171 -1.27 4.60 16.48
C ASP A 171 -1.60 4.63 17.98
N PRO A 172 -2.20 3.55 18.54
CA PRO A 172 -2.56 3.52 19.96
C PRO A 172 -1.33 3.56 20.89
N SER A 173 -0.11 3.51 20.34
CA SER A 173 1.13 3.52 21.12
C SER A 173 1.57 4.92 21.60
N LYS A 174 0.91 6.01 21.16
CA LYS A 174 1.29 7.39 21.55
C LYS A 174 0.43 8.01 22.67
N THR A 175 -0.45 7.25 23.29
CA THR A 175 -1.19 7.74 24.46
C THR A 175 -0.64 7.09 25.73
N LYS A 176 0.62 7.42 26.07
CA LYS A 176 1.12 7.24 27.44
C LYS A 176 2.26 8.24 27.65
N THR A 177 1.96 9.37 28.23
CA THR A 177 2.73 10.10 29.25
C THR A 177 2.16 11.52 29.33
N ASP A 178 1.29 11.74 30.27
CA ASP A 178 1.40 12.82 31.24
C ASP A 178 0.72 12.34 32.51
#